data_762b75b47f4e374ff9c79c0a06a18958
#
_entry.id   762b75b47f4e374ff9c79c0a06a18958
#
_cell.length_a   1.000
_cell.length_b   1.000
_cell.length_c   1.000
_cell.angle_alpha   90.00
_cell.angle_beta   90.00
_cell.angle_gamma   90.00
#
_symmetry.space_group_name_H-M   'P 1'
#
loop_
_entity.id
_entity.type
_entity.pdbx_description
1 polymer ?
#
loop_
_entity_poly.entity_id
_entity_poly.type
_entity_poly.pdbx_seq_one_letter_code
_entity_poly.pdbx_strand_id
1 'polypeptide(L)'
;EDLKKLKSAISKKLLCNDKWTTYKIQDIAEIGRGRVISSVEIEKQRHPLYPVYSSQTSNDGIMGYLDNYMFDGEYITWTTDGANAGTVFYRNGKFNCTNVCGTLKIHLQFDCHFVSLVLQQATQKYVSSNLANPKLMNNTMASIKIRMPDMETQKRLSKVFQTLDSRLLVHQCTYEMYLREKQYLLNQMFI
;
A
#
# COMPACT_ATOMS: atom_id res chain seq x y z
N GLU A 1 10.27 -5.31 15.62
CA GLU A 1 11.25 -5.21 14.52
C GLU A 1 11.46 -6.54 13.84
N ASP A 2 11.67 -7.64 14.59
CA ASP A 2 12.01 -8.96 14.04
C ASP A 2 10.89 -9.58 13.19
N LEU A 3 9.62 -9.41 13.58
CA LEU A 3 8.48 -9.90 12.80
C LEU A 3 8.36 -9.22 11.42
N LYS A 4 8.69 -7.93 11.31
CA LYS A 4 8.73 -7.22 10.03
C LYS A 4 9.86 -7.74 9.15
N LYS A 5 11.03 -8.00 9.72
CA LYS A 5 12.17 -8.62 9.02
C LYS A 5 11.82 -10.02 8.53
N LEU A 6 11.16 -10.83 9.38
CA LEU A 6 10.70 -12.16 9.02
C LEU A 6 9.70 -12.12 7.87
N LYS A 7 8.69 -11.23 7.93
CA LYS A 7 7.75 -11.03 6.81
C LYS A 7 8.48 -10.67 5.52
N SER A 8 9.45 -9.76 5.58
CA SER A 8 10.26 -9.38 4.41
C SER A 8 11.04 -10.55 3.82
N ALA A 9 11.66 -11.39 4.66
CA ALA A 9 12.39 -12.58 4.23
C ALA A 9 11.46 -13.63 3.59
N ILE A 10 10.30 -13.87 4.19
CA ILE A 10 9.25 -14.76 3.65
C ILE A 10 8.77 -14.23 2.29
N SER A 11 8.50 -12.93 2.19
CA SER A 11 8.06 -12.31 0.94
C SER A 11 9.08 -12.52 -0.17
N LYS A 12 10.37 -12.24 0.08
CA LYS A 12 11.43 -12.46 -0.91
C LYS A 12 11.51 -13.91 -1.39
N LYS A 13 11.31 -14.88 -0.48
CA LYS A 13 11.37 -16.30 -0.81
C LYS A 13 10.14 -16.80 -1.56
N LEU A 14 8.94 -16.36 -1.18
CA LEU A 14 7.68 -16.88 -1.72
C LEU A 14 7.21 -16.16 -2.98
N LEU A 15 7.60 -14.88 -3.18
CA LEU A 15 7.15 -14.08 -4.31
C LEU A 15 8.14 -14.03 -5.47
N CYS A 16 9.26 -14.75 -5.39
CA CYS A 16 10.27 -14.86 -6.44
C CYS A 16 10.34 -16.30 -6.94
N ASN A 17 9.73 -16.57 -8.11
CA ASN A 17 9.85 -17.85 -8.78
C ASN A 17 10.03 -17.62 -10.30
N ASP A 18 11.13 -18.12 -10.83
CA ASP A 18 11.50 -17.92 -12.24
C ASP A 18 10.60 -18.68 -13.23
N LYS A 19 9.84 -19.67 -12.74
CA LYS A 19 8.91 -20.47 -13.55
C LYS A 19 7.56 -19.79 -13.78
N TRP A 20 7.28 -18.66 -13.11
CA TRP A 20 6.02 -17.95 -13.24
C TRP A 20 5.95 -17.16 -14.55
N THR A 21 4.76 -16.99 -15.09
CA THR A 21 4.52 -16.24 -16.32
C THR A 21 4.76 -14.75 -16.09
N THR A 22 5.45 -14.11 -17.02
CA THR A 22 5.75 -12.67 -16.94
C THR A 22 4.67 -11.85 -17.62
N TYR A 23 4.19 -10.82 -16.93
CA TYR A 23 3.22 -9.84 -17.42
C TYR A 23 3.77 -8.42 -17.25
N LYS A 24 3.39 -7.50 -18.14
CA LYS A 24 3.53 -6.06 -17.91
C LYS A 24 2.31 -5.54 -17.16
N ILE A 25 2.49 -4.52 -16.32
CA ILE A 25 1.37 -3.95 -15.56
C ILE A 25 0.26 -3.42 -16.48
N GLN A 26 0.60 -2.79 -17.60
CA GLN A 26 -0.37 -2.32 -18.58
C GLN A 26 -1.28 -3.42 -19.16
N ASP A 27 -0.83 -4.68 -19.15
CA ASP A 27 -1.56 -5.80 -19.72
C ASP A 27 -2.54 -6.43 -18.70
N ILE A 28 -2.40 -6.09 -17.41
CA ILE A 28 -3.16 -6.69 -16.31
C ILE A 28 -3.95 -5.68 -15.46
N ALA A 29 -3.81 -4.38 -15.74
CA ALA A 29 -4.43 -3.33 -14.95
C ALA A 29 -4.78 -2.09 -15.75
N GLU A 30 -5.87 -1.43 -15.36
CA GLU A 30 -6.16 -0.06 -15.75
C GLU A 30 -5.37 0.89 -14.85
N ILE A 31 -4.63 1.82 -15.48
CA ILE A 31 -3.74 2.75 -14.79
C ILE A 31 -4.38 4.12 -14.72
N GLY A 32 -4.59 4.60 -13.50
CA GLY A 32 -5.19 5.90 -13.23
C GLY A 32 -4.35 6.78 -12.30
N ARG A 33 -4.95 7.87 -11.89
CA ARG A 33 -4.37 8.83 -10.96
C ARG A 33 -5.46 9.53 -10.16
N GLY A 34 -5.16 9.98 -8.94
CA GLY A 34 -6.03 10.84 -8.17
C GLY A 34 -6.09 12.27 -8.71
N ARG A 35 -6.86 13.13 -8.04
CA ARG A 35 -7.02 14.55 -8.35
C ARG A 35 -6.30 15.43 -7.31
N VAL A 36 -6.17 16.71 -7.61
CA VAL A 36 -5.70 17.67 -6.60
C VAL A 36 -6.76 17.78 -5.50
N ILE A 37 -6.37 17.53 -4.26
CA ILE A 37 -7.18 17.68 -3.04
C ILE A 37 -6.36 18.52 -2.08
N SER A 38 -6.90 19.67 -1.66
CA SER A 38 -6.22 20.58 -0.74
C SER A 38 -6.61 20.31 0.70
N SER A 39 -5.78 20.75 1.67
CA SER A 39 -6.10 20.71 3.09
C SER A 39 -7.37 21.52 3.40
N VAL A 40 -7.57 22.66 2.72
CA VAL A 40 -8.78 23.48 2.85
C VAL A 40 -10.04 22.72 2.42
N GLU A 41 -9.95 21.87 1.41
CA GLU A 41 -11.07 21.02 0.98
C GLU A 41 -11.41 19.99 2.06
N ILE A 42 -10.40 19.37 2.67
CA ILE A 42 -10.57 18.38 3.75
C ILE A 42 -11.20 19.03 5.00
N GLU A 43 -10.74 20.22 5.38
CA GLU A 43 -11.24 20.94 6.56
C GLU A 43 -12.70 21.40 6.44
N LYS A 44 -13.19 21.59 5.21
CA LYS A 44 -14.58 22.04 4.95
C LYS A 44 -15.62 20.92 4.95
N GLN A 45 -15.21 19.66 5.13
CA GLN A 45 -16.14 18.53 5.12
C GLN A 45 -17.05 18.53 6.34
N ARG A 46 -18.32 18.13 6.15
CA ARG A 46 -19.32 18.06 7.25
C ARG A 46 -19.41 16.67 7.86
N HIS A 47 -19.26 15.65 7.05
CA HIS A 47 -19.36 14.23 7.44
C HIS A 47 -18.23 13.40 6.79
N PRO A 48 -16.96 13.68 7.13
CA PRO A 48 -15.81 13.07 6.45
C PRO A 48 -15.70 11.58 6.77
N LEU A 49 -16.09 10.72 5.83
CA LEU A 49 -16.13 9.27 5.99
C LEU A 49 -15.06 8.55 5.17
N TYR A 50 -14.72 9.08 3.98
CA TYR A 50 -13.89 8.37 3.01
C TYR A 50 -12.45 8.87 3.03
N PRO A 51 -11.46 7.99 3.29
CA PRO A 51 -10.06 8.39 3.41
C PRO A 51 -9.53 9.02 2.11
N VAL A 52 -8.64 9.98 2.27
CA VAL A 52 -7.85 10.59 1.20
C VAL A 52 -6.41 10.13 1.34
N TYR A 53 -5.91 9.37 0.38
CA TYR A 53 -4.53 8.92 0.35
C TYR A 53 -3.63 9.91 -0.39
N SER A 54 -2.42 10.09 0.11
CA SER A 54 -1.42 11.01 -0.40
C SER A 54 -0.05 10.33 -0.55
N SER A 55 1.00 11.09 -0.84
CA SER A 55 2.38 10.59 -0.93
C SER A 55 3.03 10.26 0.41
N GLN A 56 2.41 10.59 1.53
CA GLN A 56 2.92 10.22 2.84
C GLN A 56 2.79 8.72 3.09
N THR A 57 3.69 8.14 3.90
CA THR A 57 3.66 6.74 4.31
C THR A 57 3.26 6.56 5.77
N SER A 58 3.27 7.63 6.56
CA SER A 58 2.69 7.67 7.89
C SER A 58 1.16 7.54 7.84
N ASN A 59 0.56 7.03 8.90
CA ASN A 59 -0.89 6.84 9.01
C ASN A 59 -1.48 6.12 7.77
N ASP A 60 -0.82 5.08 7.29
CA ASP A 60 -1.21 4.33 6.08
C ASP A 60 -1.42 5.20 4.81
N GLY A 61 -0.77 6.36 4.74
CA GLY A 61 -0.90 7.32 3.64
C GLY A 61 -2.12 8.25 3.73
N ILE A 62 -2.91 8.18 4.80
CA ILE A 62 -4.13 8.99 4.98
C ILE A 62 -3.74 10.41 5.36
N MET A 63 -4.12 11.40 4.54
CA MET A 63 -3.97 12.82 4.85
C MET A 63 -5.24 13.46 5.42
N GLY A 64 -6.40 12.80 5.32
CA GLY A 64 -7.68 13.29 5.80
C GLY A 64 -8.84 12.48 5.23
N TYR A 65 -10.05 13.00 5.31
CA TYR A 65 -11.27 12.33 4.88
C TYR A 65 -12.17 13.31 4.12
N LEU A 66 -12.99 12.78 3.18
CA LEU A 66 -14.02 13.53 2.45
C LEU A 66 -15.39 12.90 2.65
N ASP A 67 -16.45 13.67 2.36
CA ASP A 67 -17.86 13.21 2.39
C ASP A 67 -18.19 12.32 1.18
N ASN A 68 -17.42 12.41 0.10
CA ASN A 68 -17.58 11.63 -1.11
C ASN A 68 -16.34 10.79 -1.43
N TYR A 69 -16.45 9.91 -2.42
CA TYR A 69 -15.35 9.04 -2.85
C TYR A 69 -15.18 9.04 -4.37
N MET A 70 -13.96 8.81 -4.83
CA MET A 70 -13.59 8.67 -6.25
C MET A 70 -13.52 7.21 -6.68
N PHE A 71 -13.13 6.33 -5.77
CA PHE A 71 -12.85 4.93 -6.04
C PHE A 71 -13.67 4.04 -5.10
N ASP A 72 -14.12 2.88 -5.62
CA ASP A 72 -14.83 1.86 -4.84
C ASP A 72 -14.37 0.47 -5.26
N GLY A 73 -14.06 -0.39 -4.29
CA GLY A 73 -13.57 -1.75 -4.47
C GLY A 73 -12.07 -1.91 -4.27
N GLU A 74 -11.48 -2.92 -4.91
CA GLU A 74 -10.07 -3.27 -4.76
C GLU A 74 -9.18 -2.52 -5.76
N TYR A 75 -8.19 -1.84 -5.25
CA TYR A 75 -7.18 -1.09 -6.00
C TYR A 75 -5.80 -1.27 -5.41
N ILE A 76 -4.80 -1.01 -6.22
CA ILE A 76 -3.44 -0.75 -5.76
C ILE A 76 -3.17 0.74 -5.95
N THR A 77 -2.64 1.41 -4.93
CA THR A 77 -2.15 2.78 -5.05
C THR A 77 -0.63 2.80 -4.89
N TRP A 78 0.03 3.75 -5.54
CA TRP A 78 1.46 3.99 -5.32
C TRP A 78 1.76 5.47 -5.27
N THR A 79 2.80 5.83 -4.52
CA THR A 79 3.33 7.19 -4.49
C THR A 79 4.11 7.48 -5.76
N THR A 80 3.70 8.51 -6.50
CA THR A 80 4.34 8.86 -7.79
C THR A 80 5.54 9.77 -7.62
N ASP A 81 5.60 10.59 -6.56
CA ASP A 81 6.57 11.66 -6.39
C ASP A 81 7.08 11.75 -4.95
N GLY A 82 8.33 12.21 -4.78
CA GLY A 82 8.93 12.51 -3.50
C GLY A 82 9.75 11.36 -2.90
N ALA A 83 10.20 11.55 -1.67
CA ALA A 83 11.08 10.61 -0.96
C ALA A 83 10.49 9.18 -0.85
N ASN A 84 9.16 9.05 -0.90
CA ASN A 84 8.45 7.78 -0.82
C ASN A 84 7.99 7.27 -2.19
N ALA A 85 8.49 7.82 -3.30
CA ALA A 85 8.13 7.36 -4.65
C ALA A 85 8.33 5.84 -4.78
N GLY A 86 7.35 5.17 -5.42
CA GLY A 86 7.36 3.72 -5.58
C GLY A 86 6.82 2.93 -4.38
N THR A 87 6.42 3.59 -3.28
CA THR A 87 5.71 2.88 -2.20
C THR A 87 4.32 2.46 -2.67
N VAL A 88 4.01 1.17 -2.50
CA VAL A 88 2.79 0.54 -3.00
C VAL A 88 1.90 0.11 -1.85
N PHE A 89 0.59 0.35 -1.98
CA PHE A 89 -0.43 -0.05 -1.01
C PHE A 89 -1.57 -0.79 -1.70
N TYR A 90 -2.08 -1.83 -1.06
CA TYR A 90 -3.38 -2.41 -1.39
C TYR A 90 -4.48 -1.59 -0.71
N ARG A 91 -5.55 -1.29 -1.44
CA ARG A 91 -6.72 -0.57 -0.95
C ARG A 91 -7.99 -1.36 -1.26
N ASN A 92 -8.92 -1.34 -0.33
CA ASN A 92 -10.23 -1.98 -0.52
C ASN A 92 -11.31 -1.11 0.12
N GLY A 93 -12.42 -0.92 -0.60
CA GLY A 93 -13.55 -0.09 -0.21
C GLY A 93 -13.55 1.29 -0.87
N LYS A 94 -14.23 2.24 -0.25
CA LYS A 94 -14.45 3.59 -0.79
C LYS A 94 -13.36 4.55 -0.32
N PHE A 95 -12.70 5.23 -1.26
CA PHE A 95 -11.59 6.13 -0.94
C PHE A 95 -11.38 7.22 -1.99
N ASN A 96 -10.51 8.14 -1.65
CA ASN A 96 -9.98 9.18 -2.52
C ASN A 96 -8.46 9.11 -2.56
N CYS A 97 -7.83 9.66 -3.59
CA CYS A 97 -6.40 9.90 -3.56
C CYS A 97 -6.01 11.19 -4.28
N THR A 98 -4.88 11.75 -3.85
CA THR A 98 -4.35 12.97 -4.42
C THR A 98 -3.67 12.72 -5.77
N ASN A 99 -3.34 13.78 -6.49
CA ASN A 99 -2.64 13.71 -7.78
C ASN A 99 -1.19 13.19 -7.69
N VAL A 100 -0.63 13.03 -6.48
CA VAL A 100 0.67 12.38 -6.23
C VAL A 100 0.54 10.88 -5.92
N CYS A 101 -0.66 10.32 -6.07
CA CYS A 101 -0.93 8.90 -6.00
C CYS A 101 -1.41 8.38 -7.36
N GLY A 102 -0.73 7.37 -7.89
CA GLY A 102 -1.25 6.57 -8.98
C GLY A 102 -2.18 5.47 -8.47
N THR A 103 -3.05 4.99 -9.35
CA THR A 103 -4.02 3.93 -9.06
C THR A 103 -3.96 2.84 -10.11
N LEU A 104 -4.04 1.57 -9.70
CA LEU A 104 -4.19 0.42 -10.56
C LEU A 104 -5.48 -0.30 -10.18
N LYS A 105 -6.37 -0.47 -11.16
CA LYS A 105 -7.50 -1.39 -11.06
C LYS A 105 -7.12 -2.68 -11.77
N ILE A 106 -6.90 -3.74 -10.99
CA ILE A 106 -6.42 -5.01 -11.52
C ILE A 106 -7.58 -5.75 -12.21
N HIS A 107 -7.29 -6.39 -13.37
CA HIS A 107 -8.26 -7.20 -14.08
C HIS A 107 -8.64 -8.45 -13.27
N LEU A 108 -9.90 -8.89 -13.35
CA LEU A 108 -10.48 -9.98 -12.54
C LEU A 108 -9.76 -11.34 -12.64
N GLN A 109 -8.89 -11.51 -13.64
CA GLN A 109 -8.07 -12.71 -13.84
C GLN A 109 -6.89 -12.79 -12.86
N PHE A 110 -6.66 -11.74 -12.05
CA PHE A 110 -5.53 -11.64 -11.12
C PHE A 110 -6.01 -11.22 -9.74
N ASP A 111 -5.36 -11.73 -8.70
CA ASP A 111 -5.62 -11.34 -7.31
C ASP A 111 -4.95 -9.99 -7.01
N CYS A 112 -5.78 -8.97 -6.73
CA CYS A 112 -5.31 -7.60 -6.53
C CYS A 112 -4.33 -7.49 -5.36
N HIS A 113 -4.60 -8.18 -4.24
CA HIS A 113 -3.72 -8.16 -3.08
C HIS A 113 -2.38 -8.84 -3.40
N PHE A 114 -2.38 -9.98 -4.11
CA PHE A 114 -1.15 -10.64 -4.53
C PHE A 114 -0.30 -9.76 -5.44
N VAL A 115 -0.91 -9.11 -6.44
CA VAL A 115 -0.21 -8.16 -7.33
C VAL A 115 0.43 -7.04 -6.51
N SER A 116 -0.25 -6.52 -5.49
CA SER A 116 0.31 -5.48 -4.61
C SER A 116 1.58 -5.94 -3.89
N LEU A 117 1.60 -7.18 -3.38
CA LEU A 117 2.77 -7.76 -2.71
C LEU A 117 3.98 -7.89 -3.64
N VAL A 118 3.74 -8.32 -4.88
CA VAL A 118 4.81 -8.44 -5.90
C VAL A 118 5.32 -7.04 -6.29
N LEU A 119 4.42 -6.06 -6.48
CA LEU A 119 4.79 -4.70 -6.80
C LEU A 119 5.58 -4.01 -5.69
N GLN A 120 5.25 -4.23 -4.42
CA GLN A 120 6.03 -3.70 -3.28
C GLN A 120 7.51 -4.07 -3.35
N GLN A 121 7.85 -5.23 -3.95
CA GLN A 121 9.24 -5.63 -4.13
C GLN A 121 9.86 -5.12 -5.43
N ALA A 122 9.05 -4.92 -6.46
CA ALA A 122 9.54 -4.61 -7.80
C ALA A 122 9.76 -3.11 -8.03
N THR A 123 8.91 -2.24 -7.48
CA THR A 123 8.81 -0.82 -7.85
C THR A 123 10.07 -0.01 -7.59
N GLN A 124 10.79 -0.26 -6.48
CA GLN A 124 11.96 0.53 -6.08
C GLN A 124 13.08 0.57 -7.13
N LYS A 125 13.20 -0.46 -7.95
CA LYS A 125 14.18 -0.54 -9.04
C LYS A 125 13.89 0.43 -10.19
N TYR A 126 12.65 0.91 -10.28
CA TYR A 126 12.16 1.76 -11.37
C TYR A 126 11.97 3.22 -10.95
N VAL A 127 12.18 3.52 -9.67
CA VAL A 127 12.17 4.91 -9.20
C VAL A 127 13.38 5.65 -9.77
N SER A 128 13.16 6.81 -10.38
CA SER A 128 14.23 7.63 -10.93
C SER A 128 15.11 8.19 -9.81
N SER A 129 16.40 7.83 -9.78
CA SER A 129 17.37 8.28 -8.78
C SER A 129 18.10 9.57 -9.18
N ASN A 130 18.01 9.97 -10.46
CA ASN A 130 18.79 11.07 -11.03
C ASN A 130 18.17 12.45 -10.84
N LEU A 131 17.03 12.55 -10.15
CA LEU A 131 16.31 13.81 -9.92
C LEU A 131 16.35 14.15 -8.43
N ALA A 132 16.42 15.44 -8.13
CA ALA A 132 16.29 15.94 -6.75
C ALA A 132 14.96 15.48 -6.09
N ASN A 133 13.97 15.15 -6.89
CA ASN A 133 12.70 14.57 -6.46
C ASN A 133 12.48 13.21 -7.14
N PRO A 134 12.69 12.07 -6.44
CA PRO A 134 12.45 10.73 -6.98
C PRO A 134 11.04 10.57 -7.52
N LYS A 135 10.89 9.84 -8.64
CA LYS A 135 9.57 9.67 -9.31
C LYS A 135 9.36 8.25 -9.82
N LEU A 136 8.11 7.79 -9.73
CA LEU A 136 7.61 6.61 -10.42
C LEU A 136 6.30 6.95 -11.14
N MET A 137 6.42 7.42 -12.38
CA MET A 137 5.30 7.90 -13.17
C MET A 137 4.49 6.75 -13.80
N ASN A 138 3.26 7.05 -14.23
CA ASN A 138 2.33 6.07 -14.82
C ASN A 138 2.95 5.26 -15.98
N ASN A 139 3.69 5.92 -16.89
CA ASN A 139 4.32 5.24 -18.03
C ASN A 139 5.39 4.22 -17.57
N THR A 140 6.18 4.58 -16.56
CA THR A 140 7.16 3.67 -15.97
C THR A 140 6.46 2.52 -15.27
N MET A 141 5.41 2.79 -14.47
CA MET A 141 4.60 1.77 -13.82
C MET A 141 4.00 0.80 -14.85
N ALA A 142 3.45 1.31 -15.95
CA ALA A 142 2.88 0.52 -17.04
C ALA A 142 3.86 -0.50 -17.64
N SER A 143 5.11 -0.12 -17.75
CA SER A 143 6.19 -0.95 -18.34
C SER A 143 6.80 -1.97 -17.38
N ILE A 144 6.52 -1.90 -16.07
CA ILE A 144 7.06 -2.84 -15.08
C ILE A 144 6.62 -4.25 -15.42
N LYS A 145 7.59 -5.15 -15.44
CA LYS A 145 7.36 -6.59 -15.62
C LYS A 145 7.34 -7.27 -14.26
N ILE A 146 6.29 -8.04 -14.02
CA ILE A 146 6.15 -8.90 -12.83
C ILE A 146 5.89 -10.34 -13.25
N ARG A 147 6.25 -11.27 -12.38
CA ARG A 147 5.99 -12.70 -12.58
C ARG A 147 4.82 -13.13 -11.71
N MET A 148 3.88 -13.87 -12.30
CA MET A 148 2.64 -14.27 -11.65
C MET A 148 2.42 -15.77 -11.82
N PRO A 149 2.03 -16.50 -10.75
CA PRO A 149 1.57 -17.87 -10.83
C PRO A 149 0.12 -17.93 -11.35
N ASP A 150 -0.45 -19.13 -11.39
CA ASP A 150 -1.89 -19.33 -11.59
C ASP A 150 -2.72 -18.68 -10.48
N MET A 151 -4.01 -18.43 -10.75
CA MET A 151 -4.92 -17.71 -9.86
C MET A 151 -5.10 -18.40 -8.50
N GLU A 152 -5.08 -19.74 -8.47
CA GLU A 152 -5.23 -20.47 -7.21
C GLU A 152 -4.03 -20.24 -6.29
N THR A 153 -2.84 -20.30 -6.83
CA THR A 153 -1.59 -20.00 -6.11
C THR A 153 -1.55 -18.54 -5.66
N GLN A 154 -2.01 -17.58 -6.50
CA GLN A 154 -2.12 -16.17 -6.10
C GLN A 154 -2.99 -16.01 -4.86
N LYS A 155 -4.23 -16.55 -4.88
CA LYS A 155 -5.18 -16.47 -3.75
C LYS A 155 -4.64 -17.13 -2.49
N ARG A 156 -3.99 -18.28 -2.62
CA ARG A 156 -3.39 -18.99 -1.49
C ARG A 156 -2.30 -18.17 -0.83
N LEU A 157 -1.38 -17.60 -1.60
CA LEU A 157 -0.31 -16.76 -1.08
C LEU A 157 -0.86 -15.46 -0.52
N SER A 158 -1.81 -14.82 -1.19
CA SER A 158 -2.52 -13.62 -0.71
C SER A 158 -3.09 -13.86 0.69
N LYS A 159 -3.82 -14.96 0.92
CA LYS A 159 -4.38 -15.32 2.21
C LYS A 159 -3.31 -15.52 3.30
N VAL A 160 -2.19 -16.15 2.96
CA VAL A 160 -1.06 -16.29 3.90
C VAL A 160 -0.55 -14.93 4.36
N PHE A 161 -0.32 -14.00 3.43
CA PHE A 161 0.18 -12.66 3.76
C PHE A 161 -0.86 -11.83 4.52
N GLN A 162 -2.14 -11.89 4.17
CA GLN A 162 -3.21 -11.25 4.95
C GLN A 162 -3.25 -11.76 6.39
N THR A 163 -3.08 -13.06 6.59
CA THR A 163 -3.02 -13.65 7.93
C THR A 163 -1.80 -13.17 8.71
N LEU A 164 -0.64 -13.08 8.05
CA LEU A 164 0.57 -12.54 8.67
C LEU A 164 0.41 -11.07 9.06
N ASP A 165 -0.19 -10.25 8.19
CA ASP A 165 -0.43 -8.83 8.46
C ASP A 165 -1.41 -8.62 9.62
N SER A 166 -2.50 -9.41 9.66
CA SER A 166 -3.44 -9.37 10.78
C SER A 166 -2.78 -9.73 12.10
N ARG A 167 -1.92 -10.76 12.12
CA ARG A 167 -1.17 -11.13 13.33
C ARG A 167 -0.17 -10.06 13.75
N LEU A 168 0.54 -9.47 12.79
CA LEU A 168 1.47 -8.37 13.06
C LEU A 168 0.75 -7.17 13.68
N LEU A 169 -0.42 -6.81 13.15
CA LEU A 169 -1.24 -5.72 13.69
C LEU A 169 -1.67 -6.01 15.13
N VAL A 170 -2.19 -7.20 15.42
CA VAL A 170 -2.59 -7.61 16.77
C VAL A 170 -1.41 -7.50 17.74
N HIS A 171 -0.24 -8.04 17.37
CA HIS A 171 0.95 -7.95 18.21
C HIS A 171 1.39 -6.51 18.46
N GLN A 172 1.33 -5.66 17.44
CA GLN A 172 1.67 -4.25 17.57
C GLN A 172 0.71 -3.53 18.52
N CYS A 173 -0.60 -3.69 18.35
CA CYS A 173 -1.61 -3.12 19.26
C CYS A 173 -1.43 -3.61 20.69
N THR A 174 -1.20 -4.90 20.89
CA THR A 174 -0.95 -5.48 22.23
C THR A 174 0.31 -4.88 22.87
N TYR A 175 1.38 -4.73 22.11
CA TYR A 175 2.62 -4.12 22.60
C TYR A 175 2.42 -2.65 23.01
N GLU A 176 1.69 -1.87 22.21
CA GLU A 176 1.35 -0.48 22.53
C GLU A 176 0.48 -0.38 23.80
N MET A 177 -0.47 -1.31 23.98
CA MET A 177 -1.27 -1.38 25.22
C MET A 177 -0.37 -1.64 26.44
N TYR A 178 0.54 -2.60 26.38
CA TYR A 178 1.48 -2.87 27.48
C TYR A 178 2.40 -1.68 27.78
N LEU A 179 2.83 -0.93 26.77
CA LEU A 179 3.63 0.27 26.98
C LEU A 179 2.83 1.35 27.73
N ARG A 180 1.56 1.55 27.39
CA ARG A 180 0.67 2.48 28.09
C ARG A 180 0.41 2.06 29.53
N GLU A 181 0.13 0.77 29.76
CA GLU A 181 -0.06 0.21 31.10
C GLU A 181 1.20 0.37 31.97
N LYS A 182 2.36 0.03 31.41
CA LYS A 182 3.64 0.26 32.08
C LYS A 182 3.83 1.72 32.49
N GLN A 183 3.56 2.66 31.57
CA GLN A 183 3.69 4.08 31.87
C GLN A 183 2.70 4.54 32.94
N TYR A 184 1.47 4.06 32.91
CA TYR A 184 0.48 4.33 33.94
C TYR A 184 0.93 3.84 35.32
N LEU A 185 1.41 2.60 35.42
CA LEU A 185 1.89 2.03 36.69
C LEU A 185 3.12 2.79 37.23
N LEU A 186 4.07 3.15 36.37
CA LEU A 186 5.21 3.97 36.76
C LEU A 186 4.78 5.31 37.33
N ASN A 187 3.82 5.98 36.69
CA ASN A 187 3.30 7.27 37.20
C ASN A 187 2.59 7.12 38.55
N GLN A 188 1.97 5.96 38.86
CA GLN A 188 1.36 5.69 40.15
C GLN A 188 2.38 5.39 41.26
N MET A 189 3.56 4.87 40.91
CA MET A 189 4.61 4.51 41.89
C MET A 189 5.47 5.71 42.32
N PHE A 190 5.49 6.78 41.57
CA PHE A 190 6.37 7.95 41.79
C PHE A 190 5.59 9.26 42.11
N ILE A 191 4.35 9.13 42.60
CA ILE A 191 3.56 10.25 43.18
C ILE A 191 3.81 10.31 44.68
#